data_9273ac8bc19b4241c291a87ddeb6e082
#
_entry.id   9273ac8bc19b4241c291a87ddeb6e082
#
_cell.length_a   1.000
_cell.length_b   1.000
_cell.length_c   1.000
_cell.angle_alpha   90.00
_cell.angle_beta   90.00
_cell.angle_gamma   90.00
#
_symmetry.space_group_name_H-M   'P 1'
#
loop_
_entity.id
_entity.type
_entity.pdbx_description
1 polymer ?
#
loop_
_entity_poly.entity_id
_entity_poly.type
_entity_poly.pdbx_seq_one_letter_code
_entity_poly.pdbx_strand_id
1 'polypeptide(L)'
;TVYILRCADGSYYTGLTKRDIEDRMDEHNAGVVEGYTSSRRPVELVFIEIYERIVDAIDRERQIKGWSRRKKEALIQYNYEALPNLASRKRR
;
A
#
# COMPACT_ATOMS: atom_id res chain seq x y z
N THR A 1 -5.47 0.12 -8.23
CA THR A 1 -4.70 -0.60 -7.23
C THR A 1 -4.77 0.10 -5.88
N VAL A 2 -5.15 -0.64 -4.89
CA VAL A 2 -5.07 -0.20 -3.49
C VAL A 2 -3.72 -0.66 -2.95
N TYR A 3 -3.05 0.20 -2.20
CA TYR A 3 -1.72 -0.16 -1.70
C TYR A 3 -1.52 0.38 -0.29
N ILE A 4 -0.60 -0.25 0.43
CA ILE A 4 -0.17 0.25 1.73
C ILE A 4 1.33 0.43 1.69
N LEU A 5 1.80 1.56 2.18
CA LEU A 5 3.22 1.86 2.30
C LEU A 5 3.59 1.89 3.76
N ARG A 6 4.79 1.39 4.06
CA ARG A 6 5.37 1.59 5.38
C ARG A 6 6.34 2.74 5.27
N CYS A 7 6.17 3.73 6.11
CA CYS A 7 6.98 4.94 6.09
C CYS A 7 8.21 4.78 6.96
N ALA A 8 9.14 5.72 6.80
CA ALA A 8 10.40 5.68 7.54
C ALA A 8 10.20 5.69 9.05
N ASP A 9 9.14 6.34 9.51
CA ASP A 9 8.84 6.41 10.95
C ASP A 9 8.07 5.19 11.44
N GLY A 10 7.86 4.19 10.59
CA GLY A 10 7.15 2.97 10.96
C GLY A 10 5.65 3.03 10.81
N SER A 11 5.10 4.17 10.42
CA SER A 11 3.67 4.29 10.23
C SER A 11 3.26 3.74 8.86
N TYR A 12 1.96 3.57 8.66
CA TYR A 12 1.41 3.05 7.42
C TYR A 12 0.58 4.09 6.70
N TYR A 13 0.69 4.10 5.39
CA TYR A 13 -0.12 4.96 4.54
C TYR A 13 -0.88 4.09 3.55
N THR A 14 -2.19 4.28 3.47
CA THR A 14 -3.04 3.56 2.52
C THR A 14 -3.40 4.49 1.38
N GLY A 15 -3.20 4.02 0.16
CA GLY A 15 -3.45 4.84 -1.00
C GLY A 15 -4.12 4.08 -2.12
N LEU A 16 -4.42 4.80 -3.18
CA LEU A 16 -5.10 4.28 -4.36
C LEU A 16 -4.45 4.90 -5.58
N THR A 17 -4.19 4.10 -6.60
CA THR A 17 -3.69 4.63 -7.85
C THR A 17 -4.32 3.89 -9.02
N LYS A 18 -4.54 4.62 -10.12
CA LYS A 18 -4.96 4.01 -11.38
C LYS A 18 -3.76 3.72 -12.26
N ARG A 19 -2.60 4.21 -11.88
CA ARG A 19 -1.40 4.09 -12.69
C ARG A 19 -0.54 2.95 -12.17
N ASP A 20 0.56 2.73 -12.86
CA ASP A 20 1.54 1.73 -12.47
C ASP A 20 2.00 1.99 -11.03
N ILE A 21 2.00 0.94 -10.22
CA ILE A 21 2.36 1.09 -8.81
C ILE A 21 3.82 1.53 -8.64
N GLU A 22 4.69 1.11 -9.54
CA GLU A 22 6.09 1.49 -9.45
C GLU A 22 6.27 2.98 -9.68
N ASP A 23 5.55 3.53 -10.66
CA ASP A 23 5.59 4.97 -10.90
C ASP A 23 5.08 5.72 -9.69
N ARG A 24 4.02 5.22 -9.07
CA ARG A 24 3.46 5.86 -7.89
C ARG A 24 4.42 5.82 -6.71
N MET A 25 5.14 4.70 -6.56
CA MET A 25 6.16 4.59 -5.53
C MET A 25 7.28 5.59 -5.74
N ASP A 26 7.71 5.76 -6.99
CA ASP A 26 8.74 6.73 -7.30
C ASP A 26 8.29 8.14 -6.93
N GLU A 27 7.03 8.46 -7.21
CA GLU A 27 6.49 9.77 -6.84
C GLU A 27 6.49 9.99 -5.34
N HIS A 28 6.08 8.99 -4.59
CA HIS A 28 6.09 9.10 -3.13
C HIS A 28 7.51 9.33 -2.60
N ASN A 29 8.47 8.57 -3.11
CA ASN A 29 9.83 8.68 -2.63
C ASN A 29 10.54 9.92 -3.13
N ALA A 30 10.09 10.48 -4.24
CA ALA A 30 10.61 11.76 -4.72
C ALA A 30 10.00 12.95 -3.97
N GLY A 31 8.97 12.71 -3.17
CA GLY A 31 8.35 13.76 -2.39
C GLY A 31 7.37 14.61 -3.15
N VAL A 32 6.97 14.19 -4.37
CA VAL A 32 6.02 14.99 -5.16
C VAL A 32 4.58 14.77 -4.72
N VAL A 33 4.31 13.71 -3.96
CA VAL A 33 2.99 13.50 -3.40
C VAL A 33 2.96 14.19 -2.06
N GLU A 34 2.22 15.28 -1.99
CA GLU A 34 2.14 16.06 -0.75
C GLU A 34 1.33 15.34 0.30
N GLY A 35 1.58 15.67 1.55
CA GLY A 35 0.81 15.15 2.66
C GLY A 35 1.60 14.16 3.48
N TYR A 36 0.94 13.08 3.86
CA TYR A 36 1.46 12.17 4.88
C TYR A 36 2.86 11.63 4.57
N THR A 37 3.06 11.18 3.33
CA THR A 37 4.31 10.50 2.99
C THR A 37 5.47 11.44 2.72
N SER A 38 5.19 12.70 2.36
CA SER A 38 6.26 13.60 1.92
C SER A 38 7.28 13.86 3.01
N SER A 39 6.87 13.86 4.28
CA SER A 39 7.79 14.08 5.39
C SER A 39 8.22 12.78 6.09
N ARG A 40 7.85 11.64 5.52
CA ARG A 40 8.11 10.34 6.15
C ARG A 40 8.82 9.38 5.21
N ARG A 41 9.58 9.94 4.28
CA ARG A 41 10.34 9.16 3.31
C ARG A 41 11.61 8.61 3.93
N PRO A 42 12.15 7.52 3.45
CA PRO A 42 11.65 6.73 2.32
C PRO A 42 10.47 5.87 2.72
N VAL A 43 9.67 5.49 1.73
CA VAL A 43 8.52 4.63 1.96
C VAL A 43 8.73 3.31 1.22
N GLU A 44 8.11 2.28 1.74
CA GLU A 44 8.27 0.92 1.21
C GLU A 44 6.90 0.33 0.93
N LEU A 45 6.74 -0.31 -0.23
CA LEU A 45 5.49 -0.96 -0.59
C LEU A 45 5.36 -2.26 0.17
N VAL A 46 4.29 -2.42 0.95
CA VAL A 46 4.10 -3.62 1.77
C VAL A 46 2.80 -4.35 1.46
N PHE A 47 1.94 -3.77 0.64
CA PHE A 47 0.66 -4.42 0.31
C PHE A 47 0.10 -3.84 -0.97
N ILE A 48 -0.42 -4.70 -1.86
CA ILE A 48 -1.18 -4.26 -3.03
C ILE A 48 -2.39 -5.14 -3.19
N GLU A 49 -3.44 -4.55 -3.77
CA GLU A 49 -4.66 -5.27 -4.09
C GLU A 49 -5.23 -4.65 -5.35
N ILE A 50 -5.40 -5.44 -6.38
CA ILE A 50 -5.79 -4.95 -7.69
C ILE A 50 -7.27 -5.16 -7.89
N TYR A 51 -7.95 -4.15 -8.40
CA TYR A 51 -9.38 -4.20 -8.67
C TYR A 51 -9.63 -3.81 -10.11
N GLU A 52 -10.58 -4.47 -10.73
CA GLU A 52 -10.98 -4.12 -12.10
C GLU A 52 -11.82 -2.87 -12.13
N ARG A 53 -12.64 -2.67 -11.10
CA ARG A 53 -13.55 -1.53 -11.06
C ARG A 53 -13.05 -0.54 -10.03
N ILE A 54 -12.99 0.72 -10.47
CA ILE A 54 -12.48 1.77 -9.59
C ILE A 54 -13.35 1.97 -8.35
N VAL A 55 -14.67 1.76 -8.48
CA VAL A 55 -15.53 1.94 -7.30
C VAL A 55 -15.19 0.93 -6.21
N ASP A 56 -14.87 -0.30 -6.61
CA ASP A 56 -14.51 -1.32 -5.62
C ASP A 56 -13.19 -0.98 -4.95
N ALA A 57 -12.24 -0.45 -5.71
CA ALA A 57 -10.97 -0.04 -5.16
C ALA A 57 -11.14 1.12 -4.18
N ILE A 58 -11.99 2.07 -4.51
CA ILE A 58 -12.26 3.21 -3.63
C ILE A 58 -12.87 2.74 -2.32
N ASP A 59 -13.84 1.82 -2.40
CA ASP A 59 -14.47 1.30 -1.18
C ASP A 59 -13.47 0.58 -0.30
N ARG A 60 -12.60 -0.21 -0.92
CA ARG A 60 -11.59 -0.95 -0.17
C ARG A 60 -10.58 -0.02 0.48
N GLU A 61 -10.13 0.98 -0.26
CA GLU A 61 -9.17 1.94 0.28
C GLU A 61 -9.74 2.66 1.50
N ARG A 62 -11.01 3.07 1.42
CA ARG A 62 -11.66 3.70 2.55
C ARG A 62 -11.78 2.77 3.74
N GLN A 63 -12.11 1.52 3.48
CA GLN A 63 -12.23 0.52 4.53
C GLN A 63 -10.91 0.36 5.26
N ILE A 64 -9.83 0.16 4.51
CA ILE A 64 -8.52 -0.07 5.10
C ILE A 64 -8.02 1.17 5.84
N LYS A 65 -8.30 2.36 5.30
CA LYS A 65 -7.89 3.58 5.96
C LYS A 65 -8.45 3.70 7.37
N GLY A 66 -9.63 3.16 7.59
CA GLY A 66 -10.26 3.21 8.91
C GLY A 66 -9.77 2.15 9.88
N TRP A 67 -8.90 1.25 9.46
CA TRP A 67 -8.45 0.15 10.30
C TRP A 67 -7.34 0.59 11.25
N SER A 68 -7.23 -0.12 12.36
CA SER A 68 -6.13 0.09 13.30
C SER A 68 -4.82 -0.38 12.67
N ARG A 69 -3.72 0.06 13.27
CA ARG A 69 -2.40 -0.40 12.84
C ARG A 69 -2.30 -1.92 12.88
N ARG A 70 -2.80 -2.51 13.96
CA ARG A 70 -2.73 -3.97 14.14
C ARG A 70 -3.47 -4.69 13.02
N LYS A 71 -4.63 -4.18 12.65
CA LYS A 71 -5.41 -4.82 11.60
C LYS A 71 -4.74 -4.67 10.25
N LYS A 72 -4.12 -3.53 10.00
CA LYS A 72 -3.35 -3.33 8.77
C LYS A 72 -2.17 -4.29 8.72
N GLU A 73 -1.50 -4.48 9.83
CA GLU A 73 -0.38 -5.41 9.88
C GLU A 73 -0.82 -6.84 9.61
N ALA A 74 -1.97 -7.24 10.12
CA ALA A 74 -2.50 -8.57 9.85
C ALA A 74 -2.81 -8.73 8.37
N LEU A 75 -3.39 -7.72 7.74
CA LEU A 75 -3.67 -7.76 6.32
C LEU A 75 -2.39 -7.88 5.50
N ILE A 76 -1.40 -7.12 5.87
CA ILE A 76 -0.11 -7.14 5.17
C ILE A 76 0.51 -8.53 5.24
N GLN A 77 0.51 -9.14 6.41
CA GLN A 77 1.05 -10.47 6.58
C GLN A 77 0.26 -11.51 5.82
N TYR A 78 -1.06 -11.38 5.83
CA TYR A 78 -1.91 -12.34 5.16
C TYR A 78 -1.68 -12.32 3.65
N ASN A 79 -1.42 -11.15 3.09
CA ASN A 79 -1.24 -11.00 1.64
C ASN A 79 0.22 -10.87 1.24
N TYR A 80 1.12 -11.31 2.10
CA TYR A 80 2.54 -11.18 1.90
C TYR A 80 2.99 -11.70 0.53
N GLU A 81 2.50 -12.83 0.13
CA GLU A 81 2.94 -13.44 -1.12
C GLU A 81 2.32 -12.80 -2.36
N ALA A 82 1.42 -11.85 -2.18
CA ALA A 82 0.88 -11.12 -3.31
C ALA A 82 1.84 -10.09 -3.86
N LEU A 83 2.87 -9.73 -3.11
CA LEU A 83 3.86 -8.77 -3.57
C LEU A 83 4.77 -9.43 -4.61
N PRO A 84 5.18 -8.70 -5.63
CA PRO A 84 5.93 -9.31 -6.75
C PRO A 84 7.17 -10.07 -6.33
N ASN A 85 7.93 -9.54 -5.40
CA ASN A 85 9.15 -10.20 -5.01
C ASN A 85 8.94 -11.40 -4.14
N LEU A 86 7.72 -11.65 -3.72
CA LEU A 86 7.43 -12.67 -2.74
C LEU A 86 6.57 -13.77 -3.31
N ALA A 87 6.38 -13.76 -4.59
CA ALA A 87 5.43 -14.65 -5.24
C ALA A 87 5.76 -16.11 -5.07
N SER A 88 7.00 -16.42 -4.82
CA SER A 88 7.39 -17.82 -4.70
C SER A 88 6.96 -18.45 -3.39
N ARG A 89 6.51 -17.66 -2.41
CA ARG A 89 6.14 -18.24 -1.15
C ARG A 89 4.88 -19.06 -1.25
N LYS A 90 4.89 -20.19 -0.58
CA LYS A 90 3.68 -20.97 -0.50
C LYS A 90 3.03 -20.74 0.83
N ARG A 91 1.75 -20.76 0.83
CA ARG A 91 1.07 -20.62 2.03
C ARG A 91 0.68 -21.88 2.57
N ARG A 92 0.47 -22.14 3.30
CA ARG A 92 0.00 -23.29 3.67
C ARG A 92 -0.92 -23.49 3.96
#